data_2f0b4deeeb9c8a986ca255644b158dd6
#
_entry.id   2f0b4deeeb9c8a986ca255644b158dd6
#
_cell.length_a   1.000
_cell.length_b   1.000
_cell.length_c   1.000
_cell.angle_alpha   90.00
_cell.angle_beta   90.00
_cell.angle_gamma   90.00
#
_symmetry.space_group_name_H-M   'P 1'
#
loop_
_entity.id
_entity.type
_entity.pdbx_description
1 polymer ?
#
loop_
_entity_poly.entity_id
_entity_poly.type
_entity_poly.pdbx_seq_one_letter_code
_entity_poly.pdbx_strand_id
1 'polypeptide(L)'
;MSKKTSRVQFDEATHTYTLDGKELPSVTHIIRYLAVDKANNADPNMALMARERGSAVHEATVMYDYSGEIPDDFPAEYAPYLEAYVQFVRDYKPDWELIEHQMGNATLRFAGTLDRFGVIDDKWCILDIKTSYKVDVPSLSAQLAAYHDLLLNEQFERLENANIRHLGLQLMRTGKYRLYETDYEKGCDLFYSCRRIYKTTEQMKGVRYAVK
;
A
#
# COMPACT_ATOMS: atom_id res chain seq x y z
N MET A 1 6.26 31.20 10.23
CA MET A 1 7.42 30.30 9.97
C MET A 1 6.93 29.23 9.04
N SER A 2 7.41 29.23 7.78
CA SER A 2 7.05 28.20 6.79
C SER A 2 7.55 26.85 7.29
N LYS A 3 6.64 25.92 7.58
CA LYS A 3 7.00 24.49 7.82
C LYS A 3 7.64 24.00 6.52
N LYS A 4 8.94 23.73 6.57
CA LYS A 4 9.64 23.03 5.51
C LYS A 4 9.00 21.66 5.39
N THR A 5 8.18 21.47 4.38
CA THR A 5 7.59 20.15 4.08
C THR A 5 8.75 19.26 3.66
N SER A 6 9.23 18.41 4.57
CA SER A 6 10.24 17.42 4.25
C SER A 6 9.61 16.43 3.30
N ARG A 7 10.09 16.40 2.04
CA ARG A 7 9.61 15.45 1.04
C ARG A 7 10.29 14.12 1.24
N VAL A 8 9.48 13.08 1.31
CA VAL A 8 9.95 11.70 1.19
C VAL A 8 10.53 11.51 -0.21
N GLN A 9 11.67 10.84 -0.29
CA GLN A 9 12.27 10.39 -1.53
C GLN A 9 12.15 8.86 -1.59
N PHE A 10 11.77 8.35 -2.73
CA PHE A 10 11.67 6.92 -2.98
C PHE A 10 12.64 6.53 -4.10
N ASP A 11 13.47 5.55 -3.83
CA ASP A 11 14.36 4.93 -4.80
C ASP A 11 13.71 3.61 -5.26
N GLU A 12 13.27 3.57 -6.52
CA GLU A 12 12.61 2.41 -7.10
C GLU A 12 13.54 1.20 -7.20
N ALA A 13 14.82 1.42 -7.53
CA ALA A 13 15.79 0.34 -7.75
C ALA A 13 16.07 -0.44 -6.46
N THR A 14 16.12 0.26 -5.32
CA THR A 14 16.37 -0.33 -4.00
C THR A 14 15.10 -0.51 -3.18
N HIS A 15 13.98 0.03 -3.65
CA HIS A 15 12.70 0.10 -2.94
C HIS A 15 12.84 0.75 -1.55
N THR A 16 13.61 1.82 -1.47
CA THR A 16 13.99 2.48 -0.22
C THR A 16 13.36 3.87 -0.11
N TYR A 17 12.76 4.16 1.03
CA TYR A 17 12.27 5.49 1.37
C TYR A 17 13.28 6.24 2.22
N THR A 18 13.55 7.50 1.88
CA THR A 18 14.38 8.40 2.70
C THR A 18 13.63 9.70 3.01
N LEU A 19 13.82 10.19 4.22
CA LEU A 19 13.29 11.47 4.68
C LEU A 19 14.42 12.24 5.37
N ASP A 20 14.73 13.43 4.87
CA ASP A 20 15.85 14.26 5.36
C ASP A 20 17.18 13.47 5.43
N GLY A 21 17.44 12.63 4.39
CA GLY A 21 18.64 11.80 4.28
C GLY A 21 18.71 10.59 5.23
N LYS A 22 17.59 10.27 5.90
CA LYS A 22 17.49 9.09 6.76
C LYS A 22 16.52 8.08 6.16
N GLU A 23 16.96 6.83 6.10
CA GLU A 23 16.11 5.72 5.65
C GLU A 23 14.94 5.48 6.61
N LEU A 24 13.78 5.24 6.04
CA LEU A 24 12.56 4.88 6.75
C LEU A 24 12.09 3.48 6.31
N PRO A 25 11.66 2.62 7.25
CA PRO A 25 11.02 1.37 6.88
C PRO A 25 9.70 1.64 6.17
N SER A 26 9.41 0.85 5.14
CA SER A 26 8.10 0.91 4.47
C SER A 26 7.00 0.29 5.35
N VAL A 27 5.76 0.71 5.13
CA VAL A 27 4.57 0.09 5.73
C VAL A 27 4.57 -1.42 5.48
N THR A 28 4.79 -1.84 4.23
CA THR A 28 4.82 -3.27 3.85
C THR A 28 5.93 -4.05 4.53
N HIS A 29 7.10 -3.43 4.75
CA HIS A 29 8.19 -4.03 5.51
C HIS A 29 7.83 -4.23 7.00
N ILE A 30 7.12 -3.28 7.60
CA ILE A 30 6.69 -3.38 8.99
C ILE A 30 5.65 -4.49 9.17
N ILE A 31 4.64 -4.56 8.31
CA ILE A 31 3.55 -5.54 8.44
C ILE A 31 3.91 -6.96 8.00
N ARG A 32 5.13 -7.20 7.50
CA ARG A 32 5.59 -8.54 7.08
C ARG A 32 5.43 -9.61 8.19
N TYR A 33 5.40 -9.20 9.45
CA TYR A 33 5.19 -10.11 10.58
C TYR A 33 3.79 -10.76 10.60
N LEU A 34 2.81 -10.20 9.89
CA LEU A 34 1.48 -10.80 9.73
C LEU A 34 1.45 -11.95 8.70
N ALA A 35 2.47 -12.05 7.85
CA ALA A 35 2.51 -12.99 6.73
C ALA A 35 3.63 -14.05 6.84
N VAL A 36 4.19 -14.28 8.03
CA VAL A 36 5.38 -15.12 8.24
C VAL A 36 5.18 -16.54 7.69
N ASP A 37 4.03 -17.17 7.94
CA ASP A 37 3.76 -18.55 7.47
C ASP A 37 3.67 -18.66 5.95
N LYS A 38 3.26 -17.59 5.27
CA LYS A 38 3.16 -17.56 3.81
C LYS A 38 4.51 -17.35 3.14
N ALA A 39 5.36 -16.50 3.72
CA ALA A 39 6.68 -16.21 3.20
C ALA A 39 7.61 -17.42 3.25
N ASN A 40 7.49 -18.25 4.28
CA ASN A 40 8.34 -19.43 4.47
C ASN A 40 8.01 -20.60 3.52
N ASN A 41 6.82 -20.63 2.90
CA ASN A 41 6.33 -21.71 2.07
C ASN A 41 6.12 -21.32 0.60
N ALA A 42 6.47 -20.10 0.19
CA ALA A 42 6.27 -19.65 -1.18
C ALA A 42 7.41 -20.13 -2.09
N ASP A 43 7.07 -20.69 -3.24
CA ASP A 43 8.04 -20.93 -4.32
C ASP A 43 8.62 -19.58 -4.77
N PRO A 44 9.97 -19.41 -4.77
CA PRO A 44 10.61 -18.15 -5.17
C PRO A 44 10.23 -17.68 -6.57
N ASN A 45 10.07 -18.59 -7.54
CA ASN A 45 9.67 -18.24 -8.90
C ASN A 45 8.22 -17.74 -8.94
N MET A 46 7.32 -18.38 -8.23
CA MET A 46 5.93 -17.93 -8.12
C MET A 46 5.83 -16.59 -7.39
N ALA A 47 6.67 -16.33 -6.41
CA ALA A 47 6.74 -15.05 -5.72
C ALA A 47 7.23 -13.93 -6.65
N LEU A 48 8.26 -14.22 -7.48
CA LEU A 48 8.76 -13.27 -8.49
C LEU A 48 7.67 -12.94 -9.52
N MET A 49 7.05 -13.94 -10.14
CA MET A 49 5.96 -13.75 -11.11
C MET A 49 4.77 -12.97 -10.51
N ALA A 50 4.45 -13.21 -9.25
CA ALA A 50 3.39 -12.49 -8.56
C ALA A 50 3.74 -11.00 -8.36
N ARG A 51 5.02 -10.71 -8.09
CA ARG A 51 5.53 -9.35 -7.96
C ARG A 51 5.54 -8.63 -9.31
N GLU A 52 6.06 -9.25 -10.37
CA GLU A 52 6.07 -8.70 -11.72
C GLU A 52 4.66 -8.38 -12.22
N ARG A 53 3.72 -9.32 -12.05
CA ARG A 53 2.31 -9.09 -12.35
C ARG A 53 1.76 -7.91 -11.54
N GLY A 54 2.04 -7.85 -10.25
CA GLY A 54 1.59 -6.76 -9.39
C GLY A 54 2.05 -5.42 -9.92
N SER A 55 3.35 -5.26 -10.19
CA SER A 55 3.93 -4.02 -10.71
C SER A 55 3.33 -3.63 -12.06
N ALA A 56 3.25 -4.55 -13.02
CA ALA A 56 2.69 -4.29 -14.34
C ALA A 56 1.21 -3.86 -14.27
N VAL A 57 0.40 -4.52 -13.42
CA VAL A 57 -1.00 -4.16 -13.26
C VAL A 57 -1.17 -2.80 -12.59
N HIS A 58 -0.39 -2.49 -11.54
CA HIS A 58 -0.42 -1.16 -10.90
C HIS A 58 -0.09 -0.07 -11.90
N GLU A 59 1.01 -0.20 -12.66
CA GLU A 59 1.41 0.75 -13.68
C GLU A 59 0.32 0.96 -14.76
N ALA A 60 -0.27 -0.13 -15.26
CA ALA A 60 -1.34 -0.05 -16.24
C ALA A 60 -2.62 0.62 -15.67
N THR A 61 -2.95 0.39 -14.39
CA THR A 61 -4.08 1.09 -13.75
C THR A 61 -3.83 2.58 -13.59
N VAL A 62 -2.58 2.99 -13.31
CA VAL A 62 -2.18 4.41 -13.28
C VAL A 62 -2.38 5.06 -14.64
N MET A 63 -1.90 4.42 -15.71
CA MET A 63 -2.07 4.93 -17.07
C MET A 63 -3.55 5.06 -17.42
N TYR A 64 -4.35 4.05 -17.10
CA TYR A 64 -5.78 4.08 -17.33
C TYR A 64 -6.49 5.22 -16.58
N ASP A 65 -6.12 5.50 -15.33
CA ASP A 65 -6.71 6.59 -14.54
C ASP A 65 -6.40 7.98 -15.13
N TYR A 66 -5.22 8.17 -15.73
CA TYR A 66 -4.84 9.45 -16.34
C TYR A 66 -5.34 9.64 -17.77
N SER A 67 -5.36 8.59 -18.59
CA SER A 67 -5.64 8.69 -20.03
C SER A 67 -6.96 8.06 -20.46
N GLY A 68 -7.51 7.13 -19.67
CA GLY A 68 -8.62 6.27 -20.08
C GLY A 68 -8.21 5.17 -21.06
N GLU A 69 -6.91 5.02 -21.36
CA GLU A 69 -6.39 4.10 -22.36
C GLU A 69 -5.62 2.94 -21.70
N ILE A 70 -5.68 1.78 -22.35
CA ILE A 70 -4.91 0.60 -21.97
C ILE A 70 -3.59 0.63 -22.74
N PRO A 71 -2.43 0.40 -22.10
CA PRO A 71 -1.15 0.34 -22.79
C PRO A 71 -1.14 -0.73 -23.89
N ASP A 72 -0.66 -0.38 -25.10
CA ASP A 72 -0.62 -1.29 -26.26
C ASP A 72 0.29 -2.51 -26.03
N ASP A 73 1.34 -2.34 -25.22
CA ASP A 73 2.34 -3.38 -24.90
C ASP A 73 2.04 -4.12 -23.59
N PHE A 74 0.83 -3.95 -23.03
CA PHE A 74 0.45 -4.63 -21.79
C PHE A 74 0.38 -6.14 -21.97
N PRO A 75 1.04 -6.96 -21.12
CA PRO A 75 1.10 -8.40 -21.28
C PRO A 75 -0.28 -9.05 -21.32
N ALA A 76 -0.59 -9.80 -22.39
CA ALA A 76 -1.90 -10.42 -22.59
C ALA A 76 -2.30 -11.37 -21.44
N GLU A 77 -1.33 -11.98 -20.78
CA GLU A 77 -1.56 -12.86 -19.61
C GLU A 77 -2.10 -12.11 -18.38
N TYR A 78 -1.86 -10.79 -18.30
CA TYR A 78 -2.34 -9.92 -17.23
C TYR A 78 -3.59 -9.12 -17.62
N ALA A 79 -4.01 -9.16 -18.89
CA ALA A 79 -5.17 -8.42 -19.38
C ALA A 79 -6.44 -8.61 -18.53
N PRO A 80 -6.78 -9.81 -18.03
CA PRO A 80 -7.95 -9.98 -17.18
C PRO A 80 -7.95 -9.15 -15.90
N TYR A 81 -6.76 -8.87 -15.32
CA TYR A 81 -6.66 -8.02 -14.13
C TYR A 81 -6.99 -6.56 -14.46
N LEU A 82 -6.52 -6.08 -15.62
CA LEU A 82 -6.82 -4.72 -16.08
C LEU A 82 -8.29 -4.58 -16.50
N GLU A 83 -8.86 -5.60 -17.15
CA GLU A 83 -10.31 -5.66 -17.43
C GLU A 83 -11.14 -5.52 -16.15
N ALA A 84 -10.72 -6.22 -15.08
CA ALA A 84 -11.38 -6.13 -13.77
C ALA A 84 -11.30 -4.71 -13.19
N TYR A 85 -10.17 -4.01 -13.37
CA TYR A 85 -10.01 -2.63 -12.94
C TYR A 85 -10.89 -1.69 -13.75
N VAL A 86 -10.90 -1.80 -15.06
CA VAL A 86 -11.77 -1.02 -15.96
C VAL A 86 -13.25 -1.19 -15.58
N GLN A 87 -13.64 -2.43 -15.26
CA GLN A 87 -15.01 -2.69 -14.82
C GLN A 87 -15.31 -2.00 -13.48
N PHE A 88 -14.38 -2.07 -12.51
CA PHE A 88 -14.50 -1.37 -11.24
C PHE A 88 -14.67 0.15 -11.44
N VAL A 89 -13.84 0.76 -12.31
CA VAL A 89 -13.94 2.21 -12.62
C VAL A 89 -15.28 2.56 -13.26
N ARG A 90 -15.82 1.72 -14.15
CA ARG A 90 -17.15 1.92 -14.76
C ARG A 90 -18.27 1.84 -13.74
N ASP A 91 -18.19 0.91 -12.80
CA ASP A 91 -19.22 0.66 -11.79
C ASP A 91 -19.26 1.75 -10.73
N TYR A 92 -18.10 2.21 -10.25
CA TYR A 92 -17.97 3.14 -9.13
C TYR A 92 -17.63 4.57 -9.52
N LYS A 93 -17.10 4.81 -10.72
CA LYS A 93 -16.69 6.14 -11.22
C LYS A 93 -15.89 6.93 -10.19
N PRO A 94 -14.78 6.38 -9.69
CA PRO A 94 -13.99 7.04 -8.66
C PRO A 94 -13.44 8.37 -9.16
N ASP A 95 -13.35 9.35 -8.26
CA ASP A 95 -12.64 10.62 -8.48
C ASP A 95 -11.37 10.61 -7.65
N TRP A 96 -10.25 10.23 -8.29
CA TRP A 96 -8.96 10.10 -7.63
C TRP A 96 -8.25 11.43 -7.52
N GLU A 97 -7.86 11.80 -6.30
CA GLU A 97 -7.06 12.98 -6.01
C GLU A 97 -5.57 12.65 -5.93
N LEU A 98 -5.23 11.50 -5.33
CA LEU A 98 -3.85 11.02 -5.22
C LEU A 98 -3.76 9.62 -5.83
N ILE A 99 -2.74 9.42 -6.67
CA ILE A 99 -2.42 8.17 -7.36
C ILE A 99 -0.94 7.88 -7.12
N GLU A 100 -0.59 6.68 -6.64
CA GLU A 100 0.78 6.25 -6.30
C GLU A 100 1.54 7.31 -5.48
N HIS A 101 0.85 7.80 -4.45
CA HIS A 101 1.36 8.93 -3.66
C HIS A 101 2.31 8.47 -2.56
N GLN A 102 3.54 8.98 -2.61
CA GLN A 102 4.60 8.67 -1.65
C GLN A 102 4.46 9.54 -0.40
N MET A 103 4.37 8.90 0.75
CA MET A 103 4.20 9.55 2.05
C MET A 103 5.21 9.07 3.07
N GLY A 104 5.54 9.91 4.04
CA GLY A 104 6.38 9.52 5.16
C GLY A 104 6.24 10.44 6.35
N ASN A 105 6.52 9.90 7.52
CA ASN A 105 6.37 10.60 8.78
C ASN A 105 7.67 10.53 9.61
N ALA A 106 8.31 11.70 9.80
CA ALA A 106 9.56 11.83 10.55
C ALA A 106 9.41 11.46 12.05
N THR A 107 8.24 11.73 12.64
CA THR A 107 7.94 11.44 14.04
C THR A 107 7.62 9.97 14.23
N LEU A 108 6.75 9.43 13.40
CA LEU A 108 6.36 8.00 13.41
C LEU A 108 7.46 7.11 12.81
N ARG A 109 8.32 7.67 11.95
CA ARG A 109 9.45 7.00 11.33
C ARG A 109 9.06 5.76 10.53
N PHE A 110 8.15 5.95 9.60
CA PHE A 110 7.83 5.00 8.53
C PHE A 110 7.32 5.77 7.30
N ALA A 111 7.32 5.09 6.17
CA ALA A 111 6.92 5.63 4.89
C ALA A 111 6.17 4.59 4.05
N GLY A 112 5.56 5.01 2.96
CA GLY A 112 4.92 4.11 2.01
C GLY A 112 4.36 4.85 0.81
N THR A 113 3.93 4.09 -0.19
CA THR A 113 3.20 4.59 -1.35
C THR A 113 1.75 4.14 -1.26
N LEU A 114 0.85 5.09 -1.28
CA LEU A 114 -0.60 4.90 -1.31
C LEU A 114 -1.04 4.70 -2.76
N ASP A 115 -1.75 3.64 -3.06
CA ASP A 115 -2.18 3.37 -4.44
C ASP A 115 -3.17 4.45 -4.92
N ARG A 116 -4.28 4.64 -4.20
CA ARG A 116 -5.32 5.63 -4.55
C ARG A 116 -5.93 6.27 -3.30
N PHE A 117 -6.14 7.58 -3.39
CA PHE A 117 -7.00 8.35 -2.48
C PHE A 117 -7.93 9.25 -3.28
N GLY A 118 -9.19 9.28 -2.93
CA GLY A 118 -10.19 10.07 -3.62
C GLY A 118 -11.60 9.80 -3.12
N VAL A 119 -12.59 9.99 -3.98
CA VAL A 119 -14.00 9.88 -3.66
C VAL A 119 -14.66 8.74 -4.44
N ILE A 120 -15.42 7.90 -3.74
CA ILE A 120 -16.33 6.88 -4.29
C ILE A 120 -17.67 7.03 -3.58
N ASP A 121 -18.77 7.13 -4.33
CA ASP A 121 -20.13 7.30 -3.79
C ASP A 121 -20.20 8.44 -2.76
N ASP A 122 -19.67 9.61 -3.11
CA ASP A 122 -19.63 10.83 -2.30
C ASP A 122 -18.88 10.67 -0.95
N LYS A 123 -18.04 9.64 -0.81
CA LYS A 123 -17.26 9.38 0.40
C LYS A 123 -15.77 9.28 0.09
N TRP A 124 -14.97 9.91 0.95
CA TRP A 124 -13.53 9.75 0.91
C TRP A 124 -13.12 8.29 1.13
N CYS A 125 -12.16 7.83 0.37
CA CYS A 125 -11.61 6.50 0.54
C CYS A 125 -10.11 6.46 0.26
N ILE A 126 -9.43 5.56 0.96
CA ILE A 126 -8.12 5.03 0.63
C ILE A 126 -8.36 3.67 0.01
N LEU A 127 -7.77 3.42 -1.16
CA LEU A 127 -7.91 2.15 -1.85
C LEU A 127 -6.54 1.58 -2.18
N ASP A 128 -6.37 0.29 -1.90
CA ASP A 128 -5.18 -0.49 -2.19
C ASP A 128 -5.52 -1.64 -3.14
N ILE A 129 -4.76 -1.77 -4.24
CA ILE A 129 -5.00 -2.72 -5.33
C ILE A 129 -4.23 -4.02 -5.05
N LYS A 130 -4.90 -5.15 -5.18
CA LYS A 130 -4.31 -6.48 -4.98
C LYS A 130 -4.58 -7.40 -6.17
N THR A 131 -3.52 -8.02 -6.70
CA THR A 131 -3.62 -9.04 -7.77
C THR A 131 -3.44 -10.45 -7.23
N SER A 132 -3.30 -10.62 -5.92
CA SER A 132 -3.12 -11.93 -5.28
C SER A 132 -4.37 -12.79 -5.35
N TYR A 133 -4.20 -14.12 -5.48
CA TYR A 133 -5.31 -15.07 -5.48
C TYR A 133 -6.17 -14.99 -4.20
N LYS A 134 -5.53 -14.78 -3.06
CA LYS A 134 -6.19 -14.60 -1.76
C LYS A 134 -5.66 -13.34 -1.10
N VAL A 135 -6.56 -12.43 -0.74
CA VAL A 135 -6.23 -11.25 0.04
C VAL A 135 -6.05 -11.64 1.51
N ASP A 136 -4.95 -11.18 2.07
CA ASP A 136 -4.69 -11.25 3.51
C ASP A 136 -5.34 -10.03 4.19
N VAL A 137 -6.55 -10.22 4.66
CA VAL A 137 -7.34 -9.13 5.24
C VAL A 137 -6.65 -8.46 6.44
N PRO A 138 -6.01 -9.19 7.38
CA PRO A 138 -5.23 -8.55 8.45
C PRO A 138 -4.10 -7.65 7.94
N SER A 139 -3.30 -8.12 6.97
CA SER A 139 -2.23 -7.32 6.38
C SER A 139 -2.77 -6.11 5.62
N LEU A 140 -3.85 -6.28 4.85
CA LEU A 140 -4.53 -5.20 4.15
C LEU A 140 -5.06 -4.14 5.13
N SER A 141 -5.72 -4.56 6.20
CA SER A 141 -6.26 -3.66 7.22
C SER A 141 -5.15 -2.82 7.89
N ALA A 142 -4.05 -3.46 8.28
CA ALA A 142 -2.89 -2.78 8.85
C ALA A 142 -2.24 -1.81 7.86
N GLN A 143 -2.15 -2.17 6.59
CA GLN A 143 -1.58 -1.34 5.52
C GLN A 143 -2.41 -0.08 5.29
N LEU A 144 -3.72 -0.22 5.13
CA LEU A 144 -4.63 0.90 4.90
C LEU A 144 -4.69 1.86 6.10
N ALA A 145 -4.67 1.34 7.34
CA ALA A 145 -4.62 2.16 8.54
C ALA A 145 -3.31 2.97 8.63
N ALA A 146 -2.17 2.37 8.29
CA ALA A 146 -0.89 3.07 8.25
C ALA A 146 -0.87 4.18 7.19
N TYR A 147 -1.47 3.94 6.03
CA TYR A 147 -1.59 4.97 4.98
C TYR A 147 -2.53 6.10 5.40
N HIS A 148 -3.60 5.79 6.11
CA HIS A 148 -4.48 6.81 6.70
C HIS A 148 -3.71 7.73 7.64
N ASP A 149 -2.91 7.18 8.56
CA ASP A 149 -2.10 7.99 9.48
C ASP A 149 -1.07 8.86 8.77
N LEU A 150 -0.44 8.34 7.70
CA LEU A 150 0.47 9.14 6.88
C LEU A 150 -0.26 10.27 6.15
N LEU A 151 -1.43 9.99 5.58
CA LEU A 151 -2.25 10.96 4.86
C LEU A 151 -2.74 12.07 5.80
N LEU A 152 -3.24 11.72 6.99
CA LEU A 152 -3.64 12.70 8.00
C LEU A 152 -2.47 13.60 8.40
N ASN A 153 -1.26 13.04 8.52
CA ASN A 153 -0.08 13.85 8.85
C ASN A 153 0.26 14.88 7.78
N GLU A 154 0.00 14.58 6.50
CA GLU A 154 0.23 15.53 5.39
C GLU A 154 -0.90 16.52 5.20
N GLN A 155 -2.16 16.10 5.39
CA GLN A 155 -3.38 16.85 5.06
C GLN A 155 -4.31 17.06 6.26
N PHE A 156 -3.76 17.15 7.46
CA PHE A 156 -4.51 17.17 8.72
C PHE A 156 -5.68 18.16 8.73
N GLU A 157 -5.43 19.43 8.38
CA GLU A 157 -6.44 20.50 8.45
C GLU A 157 -7.68 20.21 7.58
N ARG A 158 -7.49 19.46 6.49
CA ARG A 158 -8.57 19.15 5.53
C ARG A 158 -9.33 17.88 5.89
N LEU A 159 -8.66 16.88 6.47
CA LEU A 159 -9.17 15.53 6.66
C LEU A 159 -9.45 15.17 8.13
N GLU A 160 -9.17 16.08 9.07
CA GLU A 160 -9.29 15.83 10.53
C GLU A 160 -10.64 15.23 10.95
N ASN A 161 -11.73 15.65 10.29
CA ASN A 161 -13.08 15.17 10.59
C ASN A 161 -13.70 14.34 9.45
N ALA A 162 -12.90 13.94 8.46
CA ALA A 162 -13.38 13.18 7.34
C ALA A 162 -13.58 11.70 7.73
N ASN A 163 -14.73 11.14 7.39
CA ASN A 163 -14.92 9.70 7.46
C ASN A 163 -14.33 9.07 6.20
N ILE A 164 -13.13 8.50 6.33
CA ILE A 164 -12.38 7.89 5.22
C ILE A 164 -12.59 6.38 5.24
N ARG A 165 -13.15 5.83 4.17
CA ARG A 165 -13.30 4.38 3.98
C ARG A 165 -11.95 3.75 3.63
N HIS A 166 -11.72 2.55 4.13
CA HIS A 166 -10.52 1.75 3.86
C HIS A 166 -10.88 0.58 2.96
N LEU A 167 -10.47 0.65 1.71
CA LEU A 167 -10.88 -0.26 0.65
C LEU A 167 -9.70 -1.05 0.10
N GLY A 168 -9.86 -2.37 -0.02
CA GLY A 168 -8.96 -3.24 -0.77
C GLY A 168 -9.66 -3.71 -2.04
N LEU A 169 -9.08 -3.43 -3.20
CA LEU A 169 -9.58 -3.86 -4.49
C LEU A 169 -8.80 -5.08 -4.98
N GLN A 170 -9.41 -6.25 -4.89
CA GLN A 170 -8.84 -7.47 -5.47
C GLN A 170 -9.22 -7.58 -6.94
N LEU A 171 -8.23 -7.54 -7.81
CA LEU A 171 -8.36 -7.85 -9.23
C LEU A 171 -8.08 -9.34 -9.45
N MET A 172 -8.95 -10.03 -10.16
CA MET A 172 -8.86 -11.49 -10.33
C MET A 172 -8.52 -11.88 -11.77
N ARG A 173 -7.84 -13.01 -11.93
CA ARG A 173 -7.51 -13.61 -13.23
C ARG A 173 -8.74 -13.93 -14.10
N THR A 174 -9.93 -13.85 -13.54
CA THR A 174 -11.20 -14.09 -14.25
C THR A 174 -11.81 -12.84 -14.87
N GLY A 175 -11.11 -11.70 -14.87
CA GLY A 175 -11.64 -10.42 -15.31
C GLY A 175 -12.68 -9.81 -14.36
N LYS A 176 -12.77 -10.34 -13.13
CA LYS A 176 -13.69 -9.86 -12.10
C LYS A 176 -12.91 -9.20 -10.97
N TYR A 177 -13.57 -8.34 -10.22
CA TYR A 177 -12.99 -7.74 -9.02
C TYR A 177 -13.81 -8.12 -7.76
N ARG A 178 -13.21 -7.87 -6.61
CA ARG A 178 -13.85 -7.93 -5.31
C ARG A 178 -13.38 -6.76 -4.47
N LEU A 179 -14.32 -6.07 -3.83
CA LEU A 179 -14.03 -4.98 -2.91
C LEU A 179 -14.12 -5.49 -1.47
N TYR A 180 -13.12 -5.15 -0.66
CA TYR A 180 -13.05 -5.38 0.78
C TYR A 180 -13.12 -4.03 1.46
N GLU A 181 -13.89 -3.92 2.52
CA GLU A 181 -13.85 -2.76 3.41
C GLU A 181 -13.30 -3.20 4.76
N THR A 182 -12.32 -2.46 5.28
CA THR A 182 -11.64 -2.79 6.53
C THR A 182 -11.88 -1.73 7.58
N ASP A 183 -11.75 -2.15 8.85
CA ASP A 183 -11.94 -1.29 10.01
C ASP A 183 -10.62 -0.57 10.37
N TYR A 184 -10.68 0.75 10.55
CA TYR A 184 -9.51 1.57 10.85
C TYR A 184 -8.89 1.23 12.21
N GLU A 185 -9.68 1.13 13.27
CA GLU A 185 -9.17 0.91 14.63
C GLU A 185 -8.45 -0.43 14.73
N LYS A 186 -9.07 -1.50 14.20
CA LYS A 186 -8.44 -2.83 14.14
C LYS A 186 -7.18 -2.83 13.28
N GLY A 187 -7.19 -2.07 12.19
CA GLY A 187 -6.02 -1.87 11.33
C GLY A 187 -4.87 -1.20 12.09
N CYS A 188 -5.16 -0.16 12.86
CA CYS A 188 -4.20 0.51 13.75
C CYS A 188 -3.61 -0.45 14.78
N ASP A 189 -4.44 -1.21 15.47
CA ASP A 189 -3.99 -2.20 16.47
C ASP A 189 -3.00 -3.19 15.87
N LEU A 190 -3.29 -3.71 14.68
CA LEU A 190 -2.41 -4.62 13.95
C LEU A 190 -1.12 -3.92 13.53
N PHE A 191 -1.20 -2.75 12.90
CA PHE A 191 -0.04 -2.03 12.40
C PHE A 191 0.93 -1.64 13.52
N TYR A 192 0.42 -1.02 14.60
CA TYR A 192 1.27 -0.58 15.70
C TYR A 192 1.83 -1.74 16.51
N SER A 193 1.15 -2.88 16.58
CA SER A 193 1.71 -4.12 17.11
C SER A 193 2.90 -4.61 16.28
N CYS A 194 2.77 -4.69 14.97
CA CYS A 194 3.86 -5.04 14.05
C CYS A 194 5.01 -4.04 14.14
N ARG A 195 4.70 -2.75 14.19
CA ARG A 195 5.71 -1.69 14.33
C ARG A 195 6.49 -1.81 15.63
N ARG A 196 5.84 -2.17 16.74
CA ARG A 196 6.50 -2.42 18.01
C ARG A 196 7.48 -3.61 17.91
N ILE A 197 7.03 -4.71 17.32
CA ILE A 197 7.87 -5.88 17.06
C ILE A 197 9.07 -5.48 16.21
N TYR A 198 8.84 -4.83 15.06
CA TYR A 198 9.88 -4.35 14.17
C TYR A 198 10.92 -3.52 14.91
N LYS A 199 10.50 -2.48 15.64
CA LYS A 199 11.40 -1.59 16.39
C LYS A 199 12.24 -2.35 17.41
N THR A 200 11.63 -3.25 18.17
CA THR A 200 12.33 -4.07 19.19
C THR A 200 13.34 -4.99 18.53
N THR A 201 12.96 -5.64 17.43
CA THR A 201 13.85 -6.55 16.69
C THR A 201 15.07 -5.81 16.13
N GLU A 202 14.87 -4.62 15.54
CA GLU A 202 15.98 -3.79 15.04
C GLU A 202 16.94 -3.39 16.16
N GLN A 203 16.44 -3.04 17.34
CA GLN A 203 17.27 -2.71 18.51
C GLN A 203 18.09 -3.91 19.00
N MET A 204 17.59 -5.14 18.81
CA MET A 204 18.28 -6.37 19.24
C MET A 204 19.36 -6.86 18.25
N LYS A 205 19.39 -6.38 17.01
CA LYS A 205 20.39 -6.79 16.00
C LYS A 205 21.84 -6.57 16.42
N GLY A 206 22.11 -5.66 17.36
CA GLY A 206 23.45 -5.36 17.90
C GLY A 206 23.81 -6.12 19.17
N VAL A 207 22.92 -6.93 19.73
CA VAL A 207 23.14 -7.63 20.99
C VAL A 207 24.06 -8.84 20.76
N ARG A 208 25.29 -8.79 21.28
CA ARG A 208 26.21 -9.93 21.29
C ARG A 208 25.96 -10.73 22.57
N TYR A 209 25.64 -12.01 22.43
CA TYR A 209 25.58 -12.92 23.55
C TYR A 209 27.02 -13.26 23.96
N ALA A 210 27.40 -12.97 25.21
CA ALA A 210 28.63 -13.50 25.79
C ALA A 210 28.38 -14.98 26.09
N VAL A 211 28.97 -15.86 25.30
CA VAL A 211 29.07 -17.31 25.66
C VAL A 211 30.07 -17.41 26.78
N LYS A 212 29.63 -17.87 27.98
CA LYS A 212 30.50 -18.24 29.09
C LYS A 212 31.00 -19.66 28.91
#